data_3f5d3cc1af97d3fa602528c1a5e25cc2
#
_entry.id   3f5d3cc1af97d3fa602528c1a5e25cc2
#
_cell.length_a   1.000
_cell.length_b   1.000
_cell.length_c   1.000
_cell.angle_alpha   90.00
_cell.angle_beta   90.00
_cell.angle_gamma   90.00
#
_symmetry.space_group_name_H-M   'P 1'
#
loop_
_entity.id
_entity.type
_entity.pdbx_description
1 polymer ?
#
loop_
_entity_poly.entity_id
_entity_poly.type
_entity_poly.pdbx_seq_one_letter_code
_entity_poly.pdbx_strand_id
1 'polypeptide(L)'
;MSKDLIIWFVAIWFVVFMTLGQAIATCLLGAGIVGILLWVGPGVLYGIVAQDIFYTASTYTLSIIPLYLLMAQLLLKGGVIVDLFRVGHRIAGYRRFPLGIATLITGGLLGAVSGSGTASAAALATLAGPELERVGYTRSFSVGLAAISGSLSVIIPPSLLIMIYGSLSEVPIGHLFIGSIGPGALCILVYIVCLYFFGEVTPGAVDGVRGETEESPQQVRRSVSAFSFVVALMVVVFGGIYGGVVTVGEAGALGAFAALIGMIAMGRVGPRDIAAALTDSVKVSAMLLALLMGAQIFSRFMSFSRLPTELLELAQPLIAQPTLLIVILMVGLFVAGMVLEEVTVIVLTVPIILPMVQAAGVDVIWFGVMSCFVISLGLLTPPVGLVAFSAATAARVPVGPVFRPCMIFSTAAAVVVVLGMMVFPGIVTWLPSHLN
;
A
#
# COMPACT_ATOMS: atom_id res chain seq x y z
N MET A 1 13.85 14.19 35.84
CA MET A 1 12.43 13.79 35.58
C MET A 1 12.28 12.31 35.94
N SER A 2 11.09 11.92 36.48
CA SER A 2 10.81 10.49 36.60
C SER A 2 10.74 9.84 35.22
N LYS A 3 11.03 8.55 35.12
CA LYS A 3 11.05 7.82 33.84
C LYS A 3 9.67 7.89 33.15
N ASP A 4 8.61 7.70 33.90
CA ASP A 4 7.23 7.79 33.39
C ASP A 4 6.90 9.18 32.82
N LEU A 5 7.39 10.24 33.46
CA LEU A 5 7.17 11.61 33.00
C LEU A 5 7.86 11.86 31.66
N ILE A 6 9.03 11.26 31.38
CA ILE A 6 9.71 11.36 30.09
C ILE A 6 8.89 10.65 29.01
N ILE A 7 8.38 9.45 29.28
CA ILE A 7 7.55 8.69 28.33
C ILE A 7 6.30 9.49 27.95
N TRP A 8 5.57 10.01 28.96
CA TRP A 8 4.38 10.83 28.73
C TRP A 8 4.70 12.13 27.97
N PHE A 9 5.82 12.78 28.30
CA PHE A 9 6.27 13.99 27.61
C PHE A 9 6.54 13.71 26.14
N VAL A 10 7.24 12.63 25.81
CA VAL A 10 7.53 12.24 24.42
C VAL A 10 6.26 11.84 23.65
N ALA A 11 5.34 11.14 24.31
CA ALA A 11 4.05 10.79 23.71
C ALA A 11 3.20 12.05 23.41
N ILE A 12 3.14 12.98 24.35
CA ILE A 12 2.43 14.26 24.17
C ILE A 12 3.11 15.07 23.06
N TRP A 13 4.45 15.17 23.06
CA TRP A 13 5.23 15.80 22.01
C TRP A 13 4.83 15.24 20.63
N PHE A 14 4.85 13.94 20.47
CA PHE A 14 4.51 13.30 19.21
C PHE A 14 3.09 13.66 18.74
N VAL A 15 2.09 13.53 19.63
CA VAL A 15 0.69 13.85 19.32
C VAL A 15 0.51 15.33 18.98
N VAL A 16 1.09 16.24 19.77
CA VAL A 16 0.98 17.69 19.53
C VAL A 16 1.59 18.09 18.19
N PHE A 17 2.80 17.62 17.85
CA PHE A 17 3.43 17.99 16.59
C PHE A 17 2.70 17.36 15.39
N MET A 18 2.16 16.14 15.55
CA MET A 18 1.33 15.52 14.53
C MET A 18 0.02 16.31 14.29
N THR A 19 -0.65 16.76 15.34
CA THR A 19 -1.88 17.56 15.22
C THR A 19 -1.63 18.98 14.66
N LEU A 20 -0.42 19.50 14.85
CA LEU A 20 0.03 20.76 14.23
C LEU A 20 0.38 20.59 12.74
N GLY A 21 0.21 19.41 12.16
CA GLY A 21 0.44 19.14 10.74
C GLY A 21 1.92 18.97 10.36
N GLN A 22 2.81 18.71 11.31
CA GLN A 22 4.21 18.39 11.02
C GLN A 22 4.32 17.03 10.32
N ALA A 23 5.32 16.90 9.43
CA ALA A 23 5.60 15.64 8.79
C ALA A 23 5.94 14.55 9.84
N ILE A 24 5.38 13.37 9.68
CA ILE A 24 5.52 12.26 10.67
C ILE A 24 6.99 11.87 10.86
N ALA A 25 7.79 11.91 9.78
CA ALA A 25 9.23 11.71 9.85
C ALA A 25 9.91 12.66 10.87
N THR A 26 9.54 13.93 10.85
CA THR A 26 10.09 14.94 11.79
C THR A 26 9.52 14.79 13.19
N CYS A 27 8.25 14.36 13.32
CA CYS A 27 7.66 14.06 14.63
C CYS A 27 8.38 12.89 15.32
N LEU A 28 8.63 11.79 14.59
CA LEU A 28 9.34 10.61 15.09
C LEU A 28 10.79 10.93 15.44
N LEU A 29 11.50 11.60 14.51
CA LEU A 29 12.88 12.00 14.71
C LEU A 29 13.01 12.89 15.95
N GLY A 30 12.16 13.92 16.05
CA GLY A 30 12.15 14.85 17.18
C GLY A 30 11.81 14.16 18.50
N ALA A 31 10.75 13.33 18.53
CA ALA A 31 10.34 12.56 19.70
C ALA A 31 11.46 11.61 20.18
N GLY A 32 12.10 10.92 19.23
CA GLY A 32 13.22 10.02 19.52
C GLY A 32 14.46 10.76 20.07
N ILE A 33 14.88 11.85 19.42
CA ILE A 33 16.02 12.68 19.86
C ILE A 33 15.75 13.24 21.26
N VAL A 34 14.61 13.88 21.48
CA VAL A 34 14.24 14.47 22.77
C VAL A 34 14.12 13.39 23.84
N GLY A 35 13.51 12.24 23.50
CA GLY A 35 13.41 11.10 24.41
C GLY A 35 14.77 10.57 24.84
N ILE A 36 15.69 10.32 23.91
CA ILE A 36 17.05 9.85 24.21
C ILE A 36 17.82 10.89 25.04
N LEU A 37 17.72 12.19 24.65
CA LEU A 37 18.38 13.28 25.38
C LEU A 37 17.94 13.35 26.85
N LEU A 38 16.64 13.21 27.11
CA LEU A 38 16.10 13.26 28.47
C LEU A 38 16.37 11.99 29.28
N TRP A 39 16.53 10.84 28.60
CA TRP A 39 16.71 9.53 29.23
C TRP A 39 18.17 9.21 29.56
N VAL A 40 19.07 9.39 28.58
CA VAL A 40 20.49 8.97 28.66
C VAL A 40 21.41 10.19 28.74
N GLY A 41 20.95 11.36 28.32
CA GLY A 41 21.76 12.59 28.31
C GLY A 41 22.48 12.84 26.97
N PRO A 42 23.14 14.01 26.83
CA PRO A 42 23.70 14.47 25.55
C PRO A 42 24.98 13.68 25.14
N GLY A 43 25.68 13.08 26.06
CA GLY A 43 26.97 12.43 25.77
C GLY A 43 26.90 11.25 24.82
N VAL A 44 25.77 10.55 24.80
CA VAL A 44 25.56 9.35 23.97
C VAL A 44 24.71 9.66 22.74
N LEU A 45 23.92 10.75 22.80
CA LEU A 45 22.95 11.12 21.77
C LEU A 45 23.59 11.24 20.37
N TYR A 46 24.72 11.95 20.27
CA TYR A 46 25.39 12.18 18.99
C TYR A 46 25.81 10.88 18.31
N GLY A 47 26.42 9.96 19.09
CA GLY A 47 26.86 8.66 18.58
C GLY A 47 25.68 7.81 18.08
N ILE A 48 24.59 7.76 18.85
CA ILE A 48 23.39 6.99 18.50
C ILE A 48 22.74 7.55 17.23
N VAL A 49 22.49 8.86 17.19
CA VAL A 49 21.81 9.49 16.06
C VAL A 49 22.64 9.34 14.78
N ALA A 50 23.96 9.60 14.85
CA ALA A 50 24.83 9.46 13.70
C ALA A 50 24.90 8.01 13.19
N GLN A 51 25.02 7.04 14.11
CA GLN A 51 25.12 5.62 13.77
C GLN A 51 23.81 5.07 13.20
N ASP A 52 22.67 5.37 13.81
CA ASP A 52 21.37 4.84 13.38
C ASP A 52 20.93 5.45 12.02
N ILE A 53 21.19 6.75 11.79
CA ILE A 53 20.95 7.38 10.49
C ILE A 53 21.83 6.75 9.41
N PHE A 54 23.14 6.59 9.70
CA PHE A 54 24.08 5.97 8.75
C PHE A 54 23.69 4.52 8.46
N TYR A 55 23.39 3.73 9.49
CA TYR A 55 22.97 2.33 9.35
C TYR A 55 21.73 2.22 8.47
N THR A 56 20.69 3.02 8.76
CA THR A 56 19.45 3.03 7.95
C THR A 56 19.75 3.41 6.51
N ALA A 57 20.52 4.47 6.27
CA ALA A 57 20.86 4.92 4.92
C ALA A 57 21.69 3.90 4.12
N SER A 58 22.55 3.13 4.80
CA SER A 58 23.45 2.14 4.18
C SER A 58 22.85 0.75 4.06
N THR A 59 21.63 0.52 4.57
CA THR A 59 20.96 -0.79 4.51
C THR A 59 20.60 -1.14 3.06
N TYR A 60 21.20 -2.22 2.53
CA TYR A 60 20.98 -2.66 1.14
C TYR A 60 19.51 -2.92 0.81
N THR A 61 18.77 -3.50 1.75
CA THR A 61 17.34 -3.80 1.56
C THR A 61 16.51 -2.55 1.23
N LEU A 62 16.91 -1.37 1.73
CA LEU A 62 16.21 -0.11 1.43
C LEU A 62 16.45 0.41 0.01
N SER A 63 17.50 -0.07 -0.69
CA SER A 63 17.73 0.26 -2.10
C SER A 63 16.64 -0.27 -3.04
N ILE A 64 15.88 -1.27 -2.59
CA ILE A 64 14.75 -1.84 -3.31
C ILE A 64 13.67 -0.77 -3.57
N ILE A 65 13.40 0.07 -2.57
CA ILE A 65 12.33 1.08 -2.62
C ILE A 65 12.54 2.07 -3.79
N PRO A 66 13.68 2.78 -3.91
CA PRO A 66 13.90 3.70 -5.03
C PRO A 66 13.85 3.04 -6.41
N LEU A 67 14.26 1.78 -6.53
CA LEU A 67 14.26 1.06 -7.80
C LEU A 67 12.83 0.75 -8.28
N TYR A 68 11.98 0.22 -7.40
CA TYR A 68 10.57 0.01 -7.73
C TYR A 68 9.81 1.32 -7.94
N LEU A 69 10.12 2.36 -7.17
CA LEU A 69 9.54 3.70 -7.38
C LEU A 69 9.94 4.28 -8.74
N LEU A 70 11.20 4.10 -9.17
CA LEU A 70 11.64 4.56 -10.48
C LEU A 70 10.91 3.80 -11.60
N MET A 71 10.79 2.47 -11.48
CA MET A 71 10.00 1.66 -12.40
C MET A 71 8.57 2.20 -12.50
N ALA A 72 7.94 2.42 -11.34
CA ALA A 72 6.60 2.94 -11.25
C ALA A 72 6.45 4.32 -11.92
N GLN A 73 7.33 5.26 -11.61
CA GLN A 73 7.27 6.63 -12.16
C GLN A 73 7.49 6.66 -13.67
N LEU A 74 8.37 5.81 -14.22
CA LEU A 74 8.56 5.70 -15.66
C LEU A 74 7.30 5.19 -16.39
N LEU A 75 6.63 4.19 -15.83
CA LEU A 75 5.36 3.67 -16.35
C LEU A 75 4.23 4.72 -16.24
N LEU A 76 4.18 5.47 -15.12
CA LEU A 76 3.22 6.55 -14.90
C LEU A 76 3.38 7.67 -15.94
N LYS A 77 4.62 8.19 -16.12
CA LYS A 77 4.94 9.24 -17.11
C LYS A 77 4.70 8.74 -18.54
N GLY A 78 4.89 7.45 -18.79
CA GLY A 78 4.57 6.81 -20.08
C GLY A 78 3.08 6.67 -20.39
N GLY A 79 2.19 7.08 -19.46
CA GLY A 79 0.74 7.04 -19.63
C GLY A 79 0.14 5.64 -19.58
N VAL A 80 0.85 4.67 -19.02
CA VAL A 80 0.46 3.25 -18.96
C VAL A 80 -0.89 3.06 -18.25
N ILE A 81 -1.18 3.86 -17.21
CA ILE A 81 -2.46 3.79 -16.47
C ILE A 81 -3.66 3.93 -17.41
N VAL A 82 -3.61 4.94 -18.28
CA VAL A 82 -4.69 5.21 -19.24
C VAL A 82 -4.85 4.04 -20.21
N ASP A 83 -3.75 3.45 -20.65
CA ASP A 83 -3.78 2.32 -21.58
C ASP A 83 -4.29 1.02 -20.94
N LEU A 84 -3.89 0.73 -19.69
CA LEU A 84 -4.42 -0.40 -18.93
C LEU A 84 -5.94 -0.30 -18.78
N PHE A 85 -6.42 0.88 -18.43
CA PHE A 85 -7.86 1.11 -18.30
C PHE A 85 -8.60 1.00 -19.66
N ARG A 86 -8.04 1.56 -20.75
CA ARG A 86 -8.61 1.45 -22.10
C ARG A 86 -8.73 0.00 -22.56
N VAL A 87 -7.70 -0.80 -22.37
CA VAL A 87 -7.74 -2.23 -22.72
C VAL A 87 -8.81 -2.95 -21.92
N GLY A 88 -8.88 -2.71 -20.61
CA GLY A 88 -9.92 -3.26 -19.74
C GLY A 88 -11.33 -2.84 -20.18
N HIS A 89 -11.54 -1.56 -20.47
CA HIS A 89 -12.80 -1.00 -20.98
C HIS A 89 -13.22 -1.66 -22.30
N ARG A 90 -12.30 -1.85 -23.22
CA ARG A 90 -12.55 -2.51 -24.50
C ARG A 90 -12.97 -3.97 -24.33
N ILE A 91 -12.29 -4.72 -23.47
CA ILE A 91 -12.64 -6.12 -23.15
C ILE A 91 -14.03 -6.19 -22.50
N ALA A 92 -14.38 -5.21 -21.70
CA ALA A 92 -15.69 -5.09 -21.05
C ALA A 92 -16.85 -4.85 -22.02
N GLY A 93 -16.59 -4.38 -23.23
CA GLY A 93 -17.59 -4.21 -24.30
C GLY A 93 -18.70 -3.23 -23.94
N TYR A 94 -18.40 -2.15 -23.23
CA TYR A 94 -19.35 -1.10 -22.79
C TYR A 94 -20.50 -1.62 -21.89
N ARG A 95 -20.35 -2.81 -21.33
CA ARG A 95 -21.33 -3.38 -20.40
C ARG A 95 -20.95 -3.00 -18.97
N ARG A 96 -21.97 -2.70 -18.18
CA ARG A 96 -21.86 -2.21 -16.81
C ARG A 96 -21.01 -3.12 -15.92
N PHE A 97 -21.45 -4.35 -15.72
CA PHE A 97 -20.77 -5.28 -14.82
C PHE A 97 -19.33 -5.64 -15.26
N PRO A 98 -19.06 -6.00 -16.54
CA PRO A 98 -17.69 -6.22 -16.99
C PRO A 98 -16.78 -5.01 -16.86
N LEU A 99 -17.29 -3.78 -17.04
CA LEU A 99 -16.48 -2.57 -16.85
C LEU A 99 -16.11 -2.36 -15.38
N GLY A 100 -17.02 -2.65 -14.46
CA GLY A 100 -16.72 -2.64 -13.04
C GLY A 100 -15.62 -3.65 -12.67
N ILE A 101 -15.68 -4.87 -13.21
CA ILE A 101 -14.61 -5.88 -13.05
C ILE A 101 -13.29 -5.38 -13.63
N ALA A 102 -13.32 -4.84 -14.86
CA ALA A 102 -12.13 -4.28 -15.50
C ALA A 102 -11.50 -3.16 -14.67
N THR A 103 -12.32 -2.33 -14.01
CA THR A 103 -11.83 -1.28 -13.09
C THR A 103 -11.15 -1.88 -11.86
N LEU A 104 -11.71 -2.92 -11.24
CA LEU A 104 -11.10 -3.63 -10.11
C LEU A 104 -9.75 -4.25 -10.50
N ILE A 105 -9.70 -4.96 -11.61
CA ILE A 105 -8.46 -5.59 -12.10
C ILE A 105 -7.41 -4.53 -12.45
N THR A 106 -7.83 -3.45 -13.13
CA THR A 106 -6.92 -2.33 -13.45
C THR A 106 -6.38 -1.69 -12.19
N GLY A 107 -7.19 -1.52 -11.12
CA GLY A 107 -6.73 -1.01 -9.84
C GLY A 107 -5.66 -1.89 -9.20
N GLY A 108 -5.85 -3.20 -9.24
CA GLY A 108 -4.83 -4.15 -8.79
C GLY A 108 -3.52 -4.05 -9.59
N LEU A 109 -3.62 -4.00 -10.93
CA LEU A 109 -2.45 -3.82 -11.81
C LEU A 109 -1.77 -2.46 -11.62
N LEU A 110 -2.56 -1.41 -11.31
CA LEU A 110 -2.00 -0.10 -10.96
C LEU A 110 -1.19 -0.14 -9.66
N GLY A 111 -1.53 -1.04 -8.74
CA GLY A 111 -0.73 -1.29 -7.56
C GLY A 111 0.70 -1.65 -7.90
N ALA A 112 0.86 -2.58 -8.82
CA ALA A 112 2.16 -2.97 -9.33
C ALA A 112 2.95 -1.81 -10.00
N VAL A 113 2.23 -0.77 -10.44
CA VAL A 113 2.82 0.40 -11.13
C VAL A 113 3.01 1.58 -10.18
N SER A 114 2.12 1.85 -9.23
CA SER A 114 2.16 3.04 -8.38
C SER A 114 2.65 2.78 -6.94
N GLY A 115 2.39 1.58 -6.43
CA GLY A 115 2.69 1.21 -5.04
C GLY A 115 1.91 1.99 -3.97
N SER A 116 0.99 2.88 -4.35
CA SER A 116 0.22 3.76 -3.44
C SER A 116 -1.28 3.66 -3.70
N GLY A 117 -2.04 3.35 -2.65
CA GLY A 117 -3.50 3.26 -2.70
C GLY A 117 -4.17 4.59 -3.02
N THR A 118 -3.71 5.67 -2.40
CA THR A 118 -4.27 7.02 -2.58
C THR A 118 -4.04 7.55 -4.00
N ALA A 119 -2.84 7.37 -4.55
CA ALA A 119 -2.52 7.80 -5.91
C ALA A 119 -3.29 7.00 -6.96
N SER A 120 -3.40 5.67 -6.80
CA SER A 120 -4.18 4.80 -7.69
C SER A 120 -5.65 5.14 -7.67
N ALA A 121 -6.23 5.38 -6.48
CA ALA A 121 -7.63 5.76 -6.33
C ALA A 121 -7.95 7.10 -6.99
N ALA A 122 -7.09 8.12 -6.82
CA ALA A 122 -7.26 9.41 -7.47
C ALA A 122 -7.20 9.30 -9.00
N ALA A 123 -6.23 8.54 -9.52
CA ALA A 123 -6.10 8.31 -10.96
C ALA A 123 -7.33 7.57 -11.53
N LEU A 124 -7.77 6.51 -10.89
CA LEU A 124 -8.95 5.75 -11.32
C LEU A 124 -10.24 6.55 -11.21
N ALA A 125 -10.39 7.37 -10.18
CA ALA A 125 -11.57 8.22 -10.02
C ALA A 125 -11.72 9.22 -11.18
N THR A 126 -10.60 9.72 -11.71
CA THR A 126 -10.64 10.64 -12.86
C THR A 126 -10.78 9.94 -14.21
N LEU A 127 -10.26 8.71 -14.34
CA LEU A 127 -10.26 7.96 -15.59
C LEU A 127 -11.48 7.04 -15.71
N ALA A 128 -11.72 6.20 -14.70
CA ALA A 128 -12.77 5.21 -14.69
C ALA A 128 -14.12 5.78 -14.25
N GLY A 129 -14.12 6.77 -13.35
CA GLY A 129 -15.34 7.36 -12.80
C GLY A 129 -16.34 7.78 -13.89
N PRO A 130 -15.96 8.66 -14.83
CA PRO A 130 -16.85 9.10 -15.92
C PRO A 130 -17.35 7.95 -16.82
N GLU A 131 -16.53 6.94 -17.09
CA GLU A 131 -16.90 5.80 -17.90
C GLU A 131 -17.87 4.85 -17.18
N LEU A 132 -17.70 4.67 -15.87
CA LEU A 132 -18.63 3.93 -15.03
C LEU A 132 -19.99 4.65 -14.93
N GLU A 133 -19.98 5.98 -14.84
CA GLU A 133 -21.22 6.79 -14.89
C GLU A 133 -21.94 6.64 -16.23
N ARG A 134 -21.21 6.63 -17.35
CA ARG A 134 -21.78 6.46 -18.70
C ARG A 134 -22.50 5.12 -18.89
N VAL A 135 -21.98 4.04 -18.30
CA VAL A 135 -22.66 2.73 -18.35
C VAL A 135 -23.78 2.59 -17.31
N GLY A 136 -24.04 3.65 -16.54
CA GLY A 136 -25.21 3.79 -15.69
C GLY A 136 -24.99 3.55 -14.20
N TYR A 137 -23.78 3.45 -13.71
CA TYR A 137 -23.53 3.50 -12.26
C TYR A 137 -23.80 4.91 -11.71
N THR A 138 -24.18 5.01 -10.43
CA THR A 138 -24.30 6.32 -9.78
C THR A 138 -22.91 6.94 -9.62
N ARG A 139 -22.83 8.27 -9.64
CA ARG A 139 -21.56 9.00 -9.51
C ARG A 139 -20.80 8.64 -8.24
N SER A 140 -21.49 8.55 -7.11
CA SER A 140 -20.90 8.19 -5.83
C SER A 140 -20.36 6.76 -5.83
N PHE A 141 -21.08 5.82 -6.43
CA PHE A 141 -20.65 4.44 -6.56
C PHE A 141 -19.45 4.32 -7.51
N SER A 142 -19.45 5.03 -8.64
CA SER A 142 -18.35 5.04 -9.61
C SER A 142 -17.03 5.49 -8.97
N VAL A 143 -17.07 6.57 -8.20
CA VAL A 143 -15.91 7.08 -7.45
C VAL A 143 -15.53 6.15 -6.30
N GLY A 144 -16.50 5.58 -5.59
CA GLY A 144 -16.28 4.57 -4.56
C GLY A 144 -15.62 3.31 -5.11
N LEU A 145 -16.07 2.83 -6.28
CA LEU A 145 -15.45 1.67 -6.95
C LEU A 145 -14.01 1.98 -7.38
N ALA A 146 -13.72 3.21 -7.82
CA ALA A 146 -12.37 3.65 -8.11
C ALA A 146 -11.48 3.66 -6.85
N ALA A 147 -12.02 4.11 -5.70
CA ALA A 147 -11.33 4.06 -4.41
C ALA A 147 -11.04 2.61 -3.98
N ILE A 148 -12.05 1.74 -4.04
CA ILE A 148 -11.95 0.31 -3.73
C ILE A 148 -10.90 -0.36 -4.63
N SER A 149 -10.92 -0.06 -5.93
CA SER A 149 -9.93 -0.57 -6.88
C SER A 149 -8.52 -0.07 -6.56
N GLY A 150 -8.39 1.21 -6.17
CA GLY A 150 -7.13 1.80 -5.75
C GLY A 150 -6.55 1.15 -4.49
N SER A 151 -7.37 0.73 -3.53
CA SER A 151 -6.90 0.05 -2.31
C SER A 151 -6.24 -1.30 -2.59
N LEU A 152 -6.60 -1.99 -3.68
CA LEU A 152 -5.96 -3.23 -4.10
C LEU A 152 -4.47 -3.04 -4.39
N SER A 153 -4.05 -1.83 -4.75
CA SER A 153 -2.64 -1.50 -5.01
C SER A 153 -1.73 -1.62 -3.79
N VAL A 154 -2.30 -1.58 -2.61
CA VAL A 154 -1.56 -1.76 -1.33
C VAL A 154 -1.22 -3.22 -1.08
N ILE A 155 -2.03 -4.15 -1.63
CA ILE A 155 -1.95 -5.59 -1.33
C ILE A 155 -1.27 -6.35 -2.47
N ILE A 156 -1.56 -5.96 -3.72
CA ILE A 156 -1.06 -6.66 -4.91
C ILE A 156 0.37 -6.23 -5.18
N PRO A 157 1.35 -7.16 -5.21
CA PRO A 157 2.75 -6.83 -5.41
C PRO A 157 3.05 -6.29 -6.83
N PRO A 158 4.11 -5.44 -6.96
CA PRO A 158 4.95 -4.91 -5.89
C PRO A 158 4.26 -3.80 -5.09
N SER A 159 4.14 -3.99 -3.78
CA SER A 159 3.51 -3.04 -2.87
C SER A 159 4.57 -2.36 -2.00
N LEU A 160 4.50 -1.03 -1.94
CA LEU A 160 5.40 -0.23 -1.11
C LEU A 160 5.25 -0.57 0.38
N LEU A 161 4.00 -0.77 0.83
CA LEU A 161 3.72 -1.08 2.22
C LEU A 161 4.33 -2.41 2.64
N ILE A 162 4.22 -3.43 1.79
CA ILE A 162 4.82 -4.75 2.02
C ILE A 162 6.34 -4.67 2.05
N MET A 163 6.97 -3.85 1.18
CA MET A 163 8.42 -3.64 1.20
C MET A 163 8.89 -3.01 2.52
N ILE A 164 8.16 -2.01 3.01
CA ILE A 164 8.49 -1.33 4.27
C ILE A 164 8.30 -2.27 5.46
N TYR A 165 7.20 -3.04 5.49
CA TYR A 165 7.00 -4.06 6.52
C TYR A 165 8.15 -5.07 6.53
N GLY A 166 8.52 -5.63 5.38
CA GLY A 166 9.62 -6.59 5.26
C GLY A 166 10.96 -6.02 5.71
N SER A 167 11.21 -4.74 5.43
CA SER A 167 12.43 -4.05 5.87
C SER A 167 12.47 -3.83 7.39
N LEU A 168 11.33 -3.50 8.02
CA LEU A 168 11.26 -3.27 9.47
C LEU A 168 11.24 -4.57 10.29
N SER A 169 10.65 -5.62 9.73
CA SER A 169 10.55 -6.93 10.38
C SER A 169 11.71 -7.87 10.07
N GLU A 170 12.64 -7.44 9.20
CA GLU A 170 13.77 -8.23 8.70
C GLU A 170 13.35 -9.54 8.00
N VAL A 171 12.13 -9.58 7.47
CA VAL A 171 11.59 -10.73 6.73
C VAL A 171 11.86 -10.58 5.23
N PRO A 172 12.20 -11.69 4.52
CA PRO A 172 12.42 -11.63 3.08
C PRO A 172 11.21 -11.08 2.32
N ILE A 173 11.40 -9.94 1.65
CA ILE A 173 10.32 -9.21 0.92
C ILE A 173 9.71 -10.09 -0.18
N GLY A 174 10.51 -10.97 -0.80
CA GLY A 174 10.02 -11.92 -1.80
C GLY A 174 8.94 -12.85 -1.27
N HIS A 175 9.11 -13.38 -0.04
CA HIS A 175 8.11 -14.23 0.60
C HIS A 175 6.82 -13.46 0.92
N LEU A 176 6.93 -12.20 1.34
CA LEU A 176 5.77 -11.34 1.57
C LEU A 176 5.01 -11.03 0.27
N PHE A 177 5.73 -10.77 -0.81
CA PHE A 177 5.11 -10.55 -2.13
C PHE A 177 4.32 -11.77 -2.59
N ILE A 178 4.91 -12.96 -2.47
CA ILE A 178 4.23 -14.20 -2.84
C ILE A 178 3.05 -14.49 -1.92
N GLY A 179 3.25 -14.32 -0.61
CA GLY A 179 2.20 -14.53 0.38
C GLY A 179 0.99 -13.64 0.19
N SER A 180 1.16 -12.47 -0.42
CA SER A 180 0.06 -11.52 -0.68
C SER A 180 -0.78 -11.86 -1.92
N ILE A 181 -0.31 -12.74 -2.82
CA ILE A 181 -1.04 -13.11 -4.05
C ILE A 181 -2.37 -13.78 -3.72
N GLY A 182 -2.36 -14.76 -2.82
CA GLY A 182 -3.58 -15.49 -2.42
C GLY A 182 -4.66 -14.58 -1.84
N PRO A 183 -4.36 -13.81 -0.78
CA PRO A 183 -5.28 -12.83 -0.23
C PRO A 183 -5.73 -11.76 -1.23
N GLY A 184 -4.83 -11.27 -2.08
CA GLY A 184 -5.15 -10.30 -3.14
C GLY A 184 -6.14 -10.85 -4.17
N ALA A 185 -5.92 -12.08 -4.65
CA ALA A 185 -6.84 -12.76 -5.56
C ALA A 185 -8.21 -13.01 -4.92
N LEU A 186 -8.23 -13.46 -3.67
CA LEU A 186 -9.48 -13.66 -2.90
C LEU A 186 -10.22 -12.32 -2.72
N CYS A 187 -9.50 -11.23 -2.43
CA CYS A 187 -10.10 -9.91 -2.30
C CYS A 187 -10.75 -9.43 -3.60
N ILE A 188 -10.09 -9.62 -4.76
CA ILE A 188 -10.68 -9.31 -6.06
C ILE A 188 -11.98 -10.10 -6.27
N LEU A 189 -11.99 -11.40 -5.95
CA LEU A 189 -13.19 -12.22 -6.04
C LEU A 189 -14.33 -11.71 -5.16
N VAL A 190 -14.03 -11.37 -3.90
CA VAL A 190 -15.00 -10.77 -2.98
C VAL A 190 -15.54 -9.46 -3.54
N TYR A 191 -14.68 -8.61 -4.08
CA TYR A 191 -15.11 -7.34 -4.67
C TYR A 191 -15.96 -7.53 -5.93
N ILE A 192 -15.69 -8.54 -6.76
CA ILE A 192 -16.54 -8.89 -7.91
C ILE A 192 -17.92 -9.35 -7.43
N VAL A 193 -17.99 -10.16 -6.38
CA VAL A 193 -19.26 -10.60 -5.78
C VAL A 193 -20.00 -9.41 -5.20
N CYS A 194 -19.33 -8.51 -4.47
CA CYS A 194 -19.94 -7.29 -3.96
C CYS A 194 -20.45 -6.38 -5.09
N LEU A 195 -19.68 -6.26 -6.17
CA LEU A 195 -20.10 -5.49 -7.36
C LEU A 195 -21.39 -6.02 -7.96
N TYR A 196 -21.55 -7.34 -8.02
CA TYR A 196 -22.77 -7.99 -8.54
C TYR A 196 -23.99 -7.68 -7.68
N PHE A 197 -23.87 -7.76 -6.35
CA PHE A 197 -25.00 -7.61 -5.44
C PHE A 197 -25.29 -6.15 -5.04
N PHE A 198 -24.27 -5.31 -4.96
CA PHE A 198 -24.37 -3.95 -4.40
C PHE A 198 -24.02 -2.85 -5.39
N GLY A 199 -23.87 -3.16 -6.69
CA GLY A 199 -23.63 -2.17 -7.73
C GLY A 199 -24.80 -1.19 -7.84
N GLU A 200 -24.61 0.06 -7.39
CA GLU A 200 -25.65 1.09 -7.42
C GLU A 200 -25.81 1.68 -8.81
N VAL A 201 -27.01 1.59 -9.36
CA VAL A 201 -27.35 2.01 -10.71
C VAL A 201 -28.29 3.20 -10.69
N THR A 202 -28.09 4.15 -11.61
CA THR A 202 -29.00 5.28 -11.79
C THR A 202 -30.34 4.78 -12.35
N PRO A 203 -31.49 5.15 -11.77
CA PRO A 203 -32.79 4.75 -12.26
C PRO A 203 -32.96 5.14 -13.73
N GLY A 204 -33.39 4.19 -14.57
CA GLY A 204 -33.61 4.40 -16.01
C GLY A 204 -32.33 4.33 -16.86
N ALA A 205 -31.18 4.10 -16.31
CA ALA A 205 -29.96 3.95 -17.10
C ALA A 205 -29.95 2.66 -17.92
N VAL A 206 -29.65 2.82 -19.23
CA VAL A 206 -29.56 1.70 -20.18
C VAL A 206 -28.16 1.11 -20.13
N ASP A 207 -28.05 -0.23 -20.08
CA ASP A 207 -26.78 -0.94 -20.15
C ASP A 207 -26.29 -1.00 -21.61
N GLY A 208 -24.98 -0.89 -21.80
CA GLY A 208 -24.38 -1.08 -23.13
C GLY A 208 -24.47 0.13 -24.08
N VAL A 209 -24.59 1.34 -23.55
CA VAL A 209 -24.52 2.57 -24.37
C VAL A 209 -23.10 2.75 -24.92
N ARG A 210 -22.94 2.54 -26.23
CA ARG A 210 -21.69 2.87 -26.93
C ARG A 210 -21.44 4.38 -26.84
N GLY A 211 -20.32 4.75 -26.20
CA GLY A 211 -19.80 6.11 -26.31
C GLY A 211 -19.39 6.40 -27.75
N GLU A 212 -19.65 7.62 -28.23
CA GLU A 212 -19.32 8.07 -29.61
C GLU A 212 -17.82 8.18 -29.91
N THR A 213 -16.95 7.85 -28.96
CA THR A 213 -15.49 7.90 -29.18
C THR A 213 -15.01 6.61 -29.84
N GLU A 214 -15.11 6.55 -31.17
CA GLU A 214 -14.38 5.54 -31.94
C GLU A 214 -12.88 5.77 -31.74
N GLU A 215 -12.25 4.93 -30.93
CA GLU A 215 -10.79 4.92 -30.81
C GLU A 215 -10.18 4.58 -32.17
N SER A 216 -9.24 5.38 -32.62
CA SER A 216 -8.53 5.08 -33.86
C SER A 216 -7.77 3.74 -33.73
N PRO A 217 -7.66 2.94 -34.83
CA PRO A 217 -6.92 1.68 -34.81
C PRO A 217 -5.48 1.84 -34.27
N GLN A 218 -4.90 3.01 -34.47
CA GLN A 218 -3.57 3.35 -33.98
C GLN A 218 -3.53 3.52 -32.46
N GLN A 219 -4.55 4.16 -31.87
CA GLN A 219 -4.68 4.28 -30.39
C GLN A 219 -4.85 2.91 -29.74
N VAL A 220 -5.69 2.06 -30.31
CA VAL A 220 -5.89 0.70 -29.84
C VAL A 220 -4.58 -0.10 -29.83
N ARG A 221 -3.86 -0.11 -30.96
CA ARG A 221 -2.58 -0.80 -31.07
C ARG A 221 -1.58 -0.29 -30.03
N ARG A 222 -1.56 1.03 -29.80
CA ARG A 222 -0.70 1.67 -28.81
C ARG A 222 -1.03 1.23 -27.39
N SER A 223 -2.32 1.18 -27.02
CA SER A 223 -2.75 0.75 -25.67
C SER A 223 -2.51 -0.75 -25.44
N VAL A 224 -2.80 -1.59 -26.44
CA VAL A 224 -2.53 -3.03 -26.34
C VAL A 224 -1.03 -3.30 -26.22
N SER A 225 -0.19 -2.57 -26.96
CA SER A 225 1.28 -2.69 -26.87
C SER A 225 1.78 -2.34 -25.45
N ALA A 226 1.26 -1.25 -24.86
CA ALA A 226 1.63 -0.86 -23.50
C ALA A 226 1.15 -1.88 -22.45
N PHE A 227 -0.09 -2.36 -22.57
CA PHE A 227 -0.63 -3.41 -21.71
C PHE A 227 0.23 -4.67 -21.77
N SER A 228 0.52 -5.17 -22.99
CA SER A 228 1.36 -6.36 -23.18
C SER A 228 2.75 -6.19 -22.61
N PHE A 229 3.35 -5.00 -22.77
CA PHE A 229 4.65 -4.68 -22.20
C PHE A 229 4.63 -4.73 -20.67
N VAL A 230 3.63 -4.14 -20.02
CA VAL A 230 3.51 -4.16 -18.55
C VAL A 230 3.30 -5.57 -18.02
N VAL A 231 2.43 -6.35 -18.67
CA VAL A 231 2.22 -7.76 -18.29
C VAL A 231 3.52 -8.55 -18.46
N ALA A 232 4.24 -8.39 -19.58
CA ALA A 232 5.52 -9.04 -19.79
C ALA A 232 6.57 -8.61 -18.74
N LEU A 233 6.62 -7.29 -18.42
CA LEU A 233 7.49 -6.76 -17.37
C LEU A 233 7.19 -7.40 -16.01
N MET A 234 5.92 -7.48 -15.62
CA MET A 234 5.51 -8.11 -14.37
C MET A 234 5.84 -9.61 -14.35
N VAL A 235 5.62 -10.33 -15.46
CA VAL A 235 5.99 -11.74 -15.58
C VAL A 235 7.50 -11.93 -15.44
N VAL A 236 8.32 -11.07 -16.03
CA VAL A 236 9.78 -11.15 -15.92
C VAL A 236 10.24 -10.84 -14.49
N VAL A 237 9.72 -9.76 -13.88
CA VAL A 237 10.09 -9.34 -12.51
C VAL A 237 9.68 -10.43 -11.51
N PHE A 238 8.41 -10.82 -11.49
CA PHE A 238 7.93 -11.81 -10.52
C PHE A 238 8.37 -13.24 -10.85
N GLY A 239 8.39 -13.59 -12.12
CA GLY A 239 8.91 -14.89 -12.56
C GLY A 239 10.39 -15.07 -12.22
N GLY A 240 11.18 -13.98 -12.31
CA GLY A 240 12.58 -13.98 -11.88
C GLY A 240 12.76 -14.15 -10.38
N ILE A 241 11.93 -13.45 -9.57
CA ILE A 241 11.93 -13.59 -8.10
C ILE A 241 11.48 -14.99 -7.69
N TYR A 242 10.37 -15.47 -8.25
CA TYR A 242 9.76 -16.75 -7.87
C TYR A 242 10.53 -17.96 -8.39
N GLY A 243 11.21 -17.79 -9.52
CA GLY A 243 12.14 -18.79 -10.05
C GLY A 243 13.50 -18.82 -9.34
N GLY A 244 13.73 -17.95 -8.33
CA GLY A 244 15.01 -17.86 -7.63
C GLY A 244 16.18 -17.37 -8.50
N VAL A 245 15.89 -16.80 -9.69
CA VAL A 245 16.89 -16.35 -10.66
C VAL A 245 17.48 -15.01 -10.24
N VAL A 246 16.68 -14.14 -9.63
CA VAL A 246 17.06 -12.81 -9.17
C VAL A 246 16.48 -12.52 -7.79
N THR A 247 17.24 -11.75 -7.00
CA THR A 247 16.75 -11.20 -5.75
C THR A 247 15.71 -10.10 -5.99
N VAL A 248 14.93 -9.72 -4.98
CA VAL A 248 13.94 -8.64 -5.10
C VAL A 248 14.58 -7.32 -5.50
N GLY A 249 15.81 -7.03 -5.01
CA GLY A 249 16.56 -5.82 -5.38
C GLY A 249 17.00 -5.83 -6.83
N GLU A 250 17.56 -6.94 -7.30
CA GLU A 250 17.95 -7.12 -8.71
C GLU A 250 16.73 -7.06 -9.64
N ALA A 251 15.61 -7.67 -9.25
CA ALA A 251 14.35 -7.59 -9.99
C ALA A 251 13.84 -6.15 -10.11
N GLY A 252 13.97 -5.35 -9.04
CA GLY A 252 13.65 -3.92 -9.06
C GLY A 252 14.54 -3.13 -10.04
N ALA A 253 15.84 -3.41 -10.04
CA ALA A 253 16.79 -2.78 -10.97
C ALA A 253 16.51 -3.17 -12.43
N LEU A 254 16.30 -4.46 -12.70
CA LEU A 254 15.90 -4.96 -14.02
C LEU A 254 14.56 -4.38 -14.48
N GLY A 255 13.59 -4.30 -13.55
CA GLY A 255 12.28 -3.71 -13.82
C GLY A 255 12.36 -2.22 -14.19
N ALA A 256 13.13 -1.44 -13.42
CA ALA A 256 13.36 -0.02 -13.72
C ALA A 256 14.07 0.19 -15.06
N PHE A 257 15.10 -0.60 -15.33
CA PHE A 257 15.85 -0.54 -16.59
C PHE A 257 14.98 -0.96 -17.78
N ALA A 258 14.23 -2.06 -17.67
CA ALA A 258 13.32 -2.51 -18.71
C ALA A 258 12.19 -1.50 -18.95
N ALA A 259 11.63 -0.90 -17.89
CA ALA A 259 10.63 0.17 -18.01
C ALA A 259 11.20 1.38 -18.76
N LEU A 260 12.43 1.81 -18.44
CA LEU A 260 13.09 2.93 -19.13
C LEU A 260 13.25 2.64 -20.62
N ILE A 261 13.86 1.51 -20.96
CA ILE A 261 14.09 1.13 -22.38
C ILE A 261 12.76 0.94 -23.10
N GLY A 262 11.80 0.24 -22.50
CA GLY A 262 10.51 -0.01 -23.12
C GLY A 262 9.71 1.27 -23.39
N MET A 263 9.69 2.21 -22.44
CA MET A 263 9.01 3.49 -22.61
C MET A 263 9.67 4.37 -23.67
N ILE A 264 11.01 4.37 -23.76
CA ILE A 264 11.75 5.07 -24.81
C ILE A 264 11.49 4.41 -26.18
N ALA A 265 11.59 3.09 -26.29
CA ALA A 265 11.39 2.36 -27.53
C ALA A 265 9.97 2.51 -28.10
N MET A 266 8.97 2.62 -27.21
CA MET A 266 7.58 2.90 -27.59
C MET A 266 7.32 4.40 -27.87
N GLY A 267 8.33 5.28 -27.75
CA GLY A 267 8.19 6.72 -27.95
C GLY A 267 7.24 7.40 -26.96
N ARG A 268 7.17 6.90 -25.71
CA ARG A 268 6.22 7.38 -24.70
C ARG A 268 6.80 8.36 -23.73
N VAL A 269 8.11 8.33 -23.51
CA VAL A 269 8.82 9.23 -22.61
C VAL A 269 9.96 9.92 -23.33
N GLY A 270 10.05 11.23 -23.13
CA GLY A 270 11.17 12.05 -23.58
C GLY A 270 12.15 12.33 -22.43
N PRO A 271 13.25 13.05 -22.70
CA PRO A 271 14.26 13.40 -21.68
C PRO A 271 13.66 14.16 -20.49
N ARG A 272 12.63 15.00 -20.71
CA ARG A 272 11.94 15.74 -19.66
C ARG A 272 11.10 14.82 -18.77
N ASP A 273 10.44 13.82 -19.36
CA ASP A 273 9.62 12.87 -18.60
C ASP A 273 10.51 11.96 -17.76
N ILE A 274 11.67 11.55 -18.30
CA ILE A 274 12.68 10.76 -17.58
C ILE A 274 13.23 11.57 -16.40
N ALA A 275 13.60 12.83 -16.62
CA ALA A 275 14.07 13.70 -15.54
C ALA A 275 13.00 13.92 -14.47
N ALA A 276 11.73 14.06 -14.87
CA ALA A 276 10.61 14.17 -13.94
C ALA A 276 10.40 12.86 -13.16
N ALA A 277 10.44 11.69 -13.83
CA ALA A 277 10.32 10.38 -13.17
C ALA A 277 11.44 10.15 -12.15
N LEU A 278 12.69 10.48 -12.49
CA LEU A 278 13.83 10.42 -11.57
C LEU A 278 13.62 11.36 -10.37
N THR A 279 13.24 12.61 -10.64
CA THR A 279 13.00 13.60 -9.58
C THR A 279 11.90 13.17 -8.63
N ASP A 280 10.77 12.68 -9.16
CA ASP A 280 9.64 12.22 -8.35
C ASP A 280 10.02 10.96 -7.55
N SER A 281 10.77 10.02 -8.14
CA SER A 281 11.27 8.82 -7.45
C SER A 281 12.21 9.19 -6.30
N VAL A 282 13.15 10.11 -6.54
CA VAL A 282 14.09 10.58 -5.51
C VAL A 282 13.36 11.28 -4.37
N LYS A 283 12.38 12.15 -4.67
CA LYS A 283 11.59 12.84 -3.64
C LYS A 283 10.83 11.85 -2.73
N VAL A 284 10.13 10.88 -3.33
CA VAL A 284 9.38 9.88 -2.56
C VAL A 284 10.33 8.98 -1.78
N SER A 285 11.43 8.53 -2.39
CA SER A 285 12.46 7.74 -1.70
C SER A 285 13.07 8.49 -0.52
N ALA A 286 13.42 9.76 -0.69
CA ALA A 286 13.98 10.59 0.38
C ALA A 286 12.98 10.79 1.52
N MET A 287 11.70 10.99 1.21
CA MET A 287 10.63 11.09 2.21
C MET A 287 10.52 9.79 3.03
N LEU A 288 10.53 8.63 2.35
CA LEU A 288 10.44 7.34 3.02
C LEU A 288 11.68 7.01 3.84
N LEU A 289 12.87 7.30 3.32
CA LEU A 289 14.12 7.14 4.08
C LEU A 289 14.15 8.03 5.33
N ALA A 290 13.73 9.29 5.20
CA ALA A 290 13.60 10.18 6.36
C ALA A 290 12.61 9.65 7.40
N LEU A 291 11.49 9.07 6.95
CA LEU A 291 10.51 8.45 7.83
C LEU A 291 11.10 7.24 8.57
N LEU A 292 11.81 6.37 7.85
CA LEU A 292 12.45 5.18 8.43
C LEU A 292 13.59 5.57 9.40
N MET A 293 14.39 6.59 9.07
CA MET A 293 15.41 7.12 10.00
C MET A 293 14.76 7.68 11.28
N GLY A 294 13.67 8.44 11.13
CA GLY A 294 12.92 8.92 12.30
C GLY A 294 12.36 7.79 13.15
N ALA A 295 11.80 6.78 12.51
CA ALA A 295 11.29 5.57 13.17
C ALA A 295 12.40 4.80 13.90
N GLN A 296 13.57 4.66 13.29
CA GLN A 296 14.71 3.97 13.91
C GLN A 296 15.17 4.67 15.19
N ILE A 297 15.29 6.00 15.16
CA ILE A 297 15.68 6.78 16.34
C ILE A 297 14.57 6.74 17.41
N PHE A 298 13.31 6.81 17.01
CA PHE A 298 12.19 6.64 17.94
C PHE A 298 12.18 5.22 18.55
N SER A 299 12.38 4.18 17.76
CA SER A 299 12.51 2.79 18.23
C SER A 299 13.66 2.62 19.21
N ARG A 300 14.78 3.31 18.99
CA ARG A 300 15.92 3.33 19.93
C ARG A 300 15.52 3.94 21.27
N PHE A 301 14.78 5.06 21.29
CA PHE A 301 14.21 5.62 22.50
C PHE A 301 13.28 4.62 23.21
N MET A 302 12.37 3.99 22.45
CA MET A 302 11.47 2.96 22.97
C MET A 302 12.23 1.82 23.66
N SER A 303 13.34 1.38 23.04
CA SER A 303 14.21 0.33 23.63
C SER A 303 14.87 0.77 24.94
N PHE A 304 15.34 2.02 25.03
CA PHE A 304 15.89 2.58 26.28
C PHE A 304 14.84 2.73 27.37
N SER A 305 13.63 3.12 27.02
CA SER A 305 12.51 3.29 27.96
C SER A 305 12.00 1.97 28.52
N ARG A 306 12.37 0.82 27.92
CA ARG A 306 11.85 -0.53 28.18
C ARG A 306 10.33 -0.65 27.98
N LEU A 307 9.72 0.34 27.36
CA LEU A 307 8.26 0.33 27.09
C LEU A 307 7.83 -0.93 26.30
N PRO A 308 8.56 -1.44 25.28
CA PRO A 308 8.20 -2.69 24.61
C PRO A 308 8.20 -3.89 25.56
N THR A 309 9.12 -3.94 26.53
CA THR A 309 9.18 -5.02 27.54
C THR A 309 8.01 -4.94 28.48
N GLU A 310 7.69 -3.74 29.00
CA GLU A 310 6.53 -3.52 29.87
C GLU A 310 5.21 -3.84 29.16
N LEU A 311 5.08 -3.44 27.87
CA LEU A 311 3.93 -3.81 27.05
C LEU A 311 3.85 -5.33 26.82
N LEU A 312 5.00 -6.00 26.64
CA LEU A 312 5.06 -7.45 26.51
C LEU A 312 4.61 -8.15 27.80
N GLU A 313 5.02 -7.66 28.97
CA GLU A 313 4.58 -8.16 30.29
C GLU A 313 3.06 -7.96 30.50
N LEU A 314 2.54 -6.80 30.17
CA LEU A 314 1.10 -6.51 30.19
C LEU A 314 0.32 -7.40 29.21
N ALA A 315 0.91 -7.74 28.07
CA ALA A 315 0.32 -8.58 27.06
C ALA A 315 0.46 -10.10 27.35
N GLN A 316 1.15 -10.51 28.41
CA GLN A 316 1.33 -11.93 28.77
C GLN A 316 0.05 -12.77 28.76
N PRO A 317 -1.10 -12.30 29.31
CA PRO A 317 -2.35 -13.04 29.26
C PRO A 317 -2.89 -13.20 27.82
N LEU A 318 -2.58 -12.24 26.92
CA LEU A 318 -2.97 -12.26 25.51
C LEU A 318 -2.03 -13.14 24.69
N ILE A 319 -0.74 -13.14 25.02
CA ILE A 319 0.28 -14.00 24.38
C ILE A 319 -0.07 -15.48 24.57
N ALA A 320 -0.61 -15.83 25.73
CA ALA A 320 -1.13 -17.17 26.01
C ALA A 320 -2.36 -17.54 25.14
N GLN A 321 -2.98 -16.56 24.48
CA GLN A 321 -4.13 -16.72 23.60
C GLN A 321 -3.83 -16.06 22.22
N PRO A 322 -2.99 -16.65 21.36
CA PRO A 322 -2.50 -16.01 20.14
C PRO A 322 -3.61 -15.48 19.22
N THR A 323 -4.71 -16.22 19.11
CA THR A 323 -5.86 -15.78 18.29
C THR A 323 -6.47 -14.47 18.80
N LEU A 324 -6.65 -14.34 20.11
CA LEU A 324 -7.19 -13.11 20.71
C LEU A 324 -6.23 -11.93 20.55
N LEU A 325 -4.93 -12.18 20.76
CA LEU A 325 -3.88 -11.18 20.52
C LEU A 325 -3.95 -10.66 19.08
N ILE A 326 -3.98 -11.55 18.10
CA ILE A 326 -4.05 -11.18 16.68
C ILE A 326 -5.31 -10.37 16.37
N VAL A 327 -6.48 -10.78 16.88
CA VAL A 327 -7.73 -10.02 16.66
C VAL A 327 -7.60 -8.60 17.21
N ILE A 328 -7.08 -8.43 18.42
CA ILE A 328 -6.90 -7.11 19.05
C ILE A 328 -5.92 -6.25 18.21
N LEU A 329 -4.78 -6.83 17.78
CA LEU A 329 -3.80 -6.12 16.96
C LEU A 329 -4.39 -5.73 15.60
N MET A 330 -5.15 -6.61 14.95
CA MET A 330 -5.79 -6.32 13.67
C MET A 330 -6.85 -5.22 13.79
N VAL A 331 -7.66 -5.25 14.85
CA VAL A 331 -8.63 -4.16 15.13
C VAL A 331 -7.88 -2.84 15.37
N GLY A 332 -6.80 -2.86 16.13
CA GLY A 332 -5.96 -1.67 16.35
C GLY A 332 -5.36 -1.10 15.05
N LEU A 333 -4.80 -1.97 14.20
CA LEU A 333 -4.25 -1.59 12.89
C LEU A 333 -5.32 -1.07 11.94
N PHE A 334 -6.51 -1.68 11.94
CA PHE A 334 -7.66 -1.21 11.16
C PHE A 334 -8.06 0.21 11.58
N VAL A 335 -8.23 0.44 12.89
CA VAL A 335 -8.58 1.77 13.44
C VAL A 335 -7.50 2.80 13.14
N ALA A 336 -6.22 2.43 13.27
CA ALA A 336 -5.11 3.30 12.88
C ALA A 336 -5.15 3.66 11.38
N GLY A 337 -5.42 2.69 10.51
CA GLY A 337 -5.59 2.90 9.07
C GLY A 337 -6.79 3.76 8.67
N MET A 338 -7.82 3.88 9.55
CA MET A 338 -8.94 4.81 9.29
C MET A 338 -8.51 6.28 9.37
N VAL A 339 -7.42 6.58 10.08
CA VAL A 339 -6.98 7.96 10.39
C VAL A 339 -5.63 8.29 9.78
N LEU A 340 -4.71 7.35 9.77
CA LEU A 340 -3.33 7.55 9.34
C LEU A 340 -3.10 6.92 7.96
N GLU A 341 -2.09 7.44 7.29
CA GLU A 341 -1.59 6.90 6.01
C GLU A 341 -0.89 5.54 6.26
N GLU A 342 -0.97 4.64 5.28
CA GLU A 342 -0.58 3.23 5.39
C GLU A 342 0.86 3.02 5.86
N VAL A 343 1.82 3.75 5.29
CA VAL A 343 3.23 3.63 5.66
C VAL A 343 3.46 4.07 7.09
N THR A 344 2.79 5.15 7.50
CA THR A 344 2.84 5.67 8.87
C THR A 344 2.38 4.63 9.88
N VAL A 345 1.25 3.96 9.62
CA VAL A 345 0.74 2.93 10.52
C VAL A 345 1.77 1.82 10.72
N ILE A 346 2.35 1.28 9.64
CA ILE A 346 3.36 0.22 9.72
C ILE A 346 4.60 0.69 10.48
N VAL A 347 5.13 1.86 10.15
CA VAL A 347 6.37 2.38 10.73
C VAL A 347 6.22 2.65 12.24
N LEU A 348 5.05 3.10 12.68
CA LEU A 348 4.76 3.33 14.10
C LEU A 348 4.51 2.05 14.89
N THR A 349 3.79 1.10 14.28
CA THR A 349 3.27 -0.05 15.03
C THR A 349 4.17 -1.26 15.01
N VAL A 350 4.83 -1.57 13.89
CA VAL A 350 5.65 -2.78 13.74
C VAL A 350 6.73 -2.90 14.82
N PRO A 351 7.54 -1.88 15.14
CA PRO A 351 8.56 -2.00 16.18
C PRO A 351 8.00 -2.33 17.58
N ILE A 352 6.75 -1.98 17.83
CA ILE A 352 6.07 -2.18 19.11
C ILE A 352 5.42 -3.56 19.17
N ILE A 353 4.70 -3.94 18.11
CA ILE A 353 3.86 -5.14 18.12
C ILE A 353 4.59 -6.41 17.69
N LEU A 354 5.67 -6.27 16.89
CA LEU A 354 6.42 -7.41 16.36
C LEU A 354 6.99 -8.33 17.46
N PRO A 355 7.58 -7.81 18.56
CA PRO A 355 8.02 -8.66 19.66
C PRO A 355 6.90 -9.48 20.30
N MET A 356 5.67 -8.94 20.38
CA MET A 356 4.52 -9.66 20.94
C MET A 356 4.08 -10.79 20.01
N VAL A 357 4.08 -10.53 18.69
CA VAL A 357 3.72 -11.50 17.65
C VAL A 357 4.72 -12.68 17.66
N GLN A 358 6.02 -12.38 17.75
CA GLN A 358 7.07 -13.38 17.84
C GLN A 358 6.99 -14.19 19.13
N ALA A 359 6.75 -13.54 20.27
CA ALA A 359 6.57 -14.21 21.56
C ALA A 359 5.35 -15.13 21.59
N ALA A 360 4.29 -14.78 20.84
CA ALA A 360 3.10 -15.63 20.67
C ALA A 360 3.29 -16.78 19.67
N GLY A 361 4.49 -16.92 19.06
CA GLY A 361 4.80 -17.97 18.09
C GLY A 361 4.04 -17.82 16.76
N VAL A 362 3.58 -16.61 16.43
CA VAL A 362 2.85 -16.35 15.19
C VAL A 362 3.84 -16.12 14.04
N ASP A 363 3.53 -16.69 12.87
CA ASP A 363 4.34 -16.50 11.66
C ASP A 363 4.36 -15.02 11.24
N VAL A 364 5.56 -14.45 11.11
CA VAL A 364 5.78 -13.02 10.85
C VAL A 364 5.41 -12.64 9.42
N ILE A 365 5.54 -13.58 8.46
CA ILE A 365 5.13 -13.37 7.06
C ILE A 365 3.61 -13.26 6.99
N TRP A 366 2.92 -14.22 7.59
CA TRP A 366 1.47 -14.24 7.66
C TRP A 366 0.91 -12.99 8.35
N PHE A 367 1.49 -12.62 9.50
CA PHE A 367 1.09 -11.41 10.22
C PHE A 367 1.30 -10.14 9.39
N GLY A 368 2.42 -10.05 8.67
CA GLY A 368 2.74 -8.88 7.83
C GLY A 368 1.77 -8.69 6.68
N VAL A 369 1.48 -9.77 5.94
CA VAL A 369 0.50 -9.72 4.85
C VAL A 369 -0.87 -9.33 5.37
N MET A 370 -1.31 -9.93 6.48
CA MET A 370 -2.60 -9.63 7.09
C MET A 370 -2.66 -8.19 7.61
N SER A 371 -1.60 -7.68 8.23
CA SER A 371 -1.50 -6.29 8.70
C SER A 371 -1.63 -5.29 7.55
N CYS A 372 -0.87 -5.48 6.48
CA CYS A 372 -0.96 -4.64 5.28
C CYS A 372 -2.37 -4.66 4.68
N PHE A 373 -2.99 -5.84 4.65
CA PHE A 373 -4.36 -5.99 4.17
C PHE A 373 -5.37 -5.22 5.03
N VAL A 374 -5.32 -5.40 6.33
CA VAL A 374 -6.25 -4.77 7.28
C VAL A 374 -6.11 -3.24 7.28
N ILE A 375 -4.88 -2.72 7.22
CA ILE A 375 -4.61 -1.29 7.09
C ILE A 375 -5.25 -0.74 5.81
N SER A 376 -5.12 -1.44 4.68
CA SER A 376 -5.72 -1.01 3.41
C SER A 376 -7.25 -0.91 3.46
N LEU A 377 -7.91 -1.76 4.23
CA LEU A 377 -9.35 -1.68 4.48
C LEU A 377 -9.70 -0.46 5.36
N GLY A 378 -8.86 -0.14 6.34
CA GLY A 378 -9.00 1.07 7.16
C GLY A 378 -9.00 2.34 6.31
N LEU A 379 -8.13 2.43 5.30
CA LEU A 379 -8.03 3.57 4.39
C LEU A 379 -9.30 3.81 3.53
N LEU A 380 -10.20 2.84 3.44
CA LEU A 380 -11.50 2.98 2.78
C LEU A 380 -12.62 3.39 3.73
N THR A 381 -12.35 3.41 5.05
CA THR A 381 -13.37 3.46 6.10
C THR A 381 -13.32 4.80 6.84
N PRO A 382 -14.47 5.46 7.15
CA PRO A 382 -14.48 6.68 7.95
C PRO A 382 -13.87 6.43 9.35
N PRO A 383 -13.30 7.47 10.03
CA PRO A 383 -13.63 8.90 9.87
C PRO A 383 -12.87 9.63 8.76
N VAL A 384 -11.63 9.26 8.44
CA VAL A 384 -10.85 9.96 7.39
C VAL A 384 -10.91 9.20 6.08
N GLY A 385 -10.50 7.91 6.06
CA GLY A 385 -10.53 7.06 4.89
C GLY A 385 -9.76 7.65 3.71
N LEU A 386 -8.45 7.80 3.84
CA LEU A 386 -7.60 8.59 2.94
C LEU A 386 -7.72 8.18 1.47
N VAL A 387 -7.91 6.90 1.17
CA VAL A 387 -8.08 6.41 -0.20
C VAL A 387 -9.43 6.86 -0.77
N ALA A 388 -10.51 6.74 0.01
CA ALA A 388 -11.83 7.20 -0.40
C ALA A 388 -11.86 8.74 -0.53
N PHE A 389 -11.20 9.46 0.38
CA PHE A 389 -11.07 10.91 0.34
C PHE A 389 -10.29 11.39 -0.89
N SER A 390 -9.18 10.71 -1.21
CA SER A 390 -8.34 11.02 -2.39
C SER A 390 -9.14 10.86 -3.69
N ALA A 391 -9.89 9.75 -3.85
CA ALA A 391 -10.76 9.52 -4.99
C ALA A 391 -11.86 10.60 -5.11
N ALA A 392 -12.55 10.89 -4.00
CA ALA A 392 -13.61 11.90 -3.96
C ALA A 392 -13.11 13.29 -4.34
N THR A 393 -11.96 13.69 -3.81
CA THR A 393 -11.30 14.97 -4.11
C THR A 393 -10.91 15.06 -5.58
N ALA A 394 -10.29 14.02 -6.14
CA ALA A 394 -9.87 13.96 -7.54
C ALA A 394 -11.07 14.05 -8.50
N ALA A 395 -12.18 13.38 -8.18
CA ALA A 395 -13.43 13.43 -8.94
C ALA A 395 -14.31 14.67 -8.64
N ARG A 396 -13.91 15.50 -7.68
CA ARG A 396 -14.67 16.67 -7.20
C ARG A 396 -16.09 16.31 -6.76
N VAL A 397 -16.23 15.26 -5.93
CA VAL A 397 -17.49 14.83 -5.34
C VAL A 397 -17.42 14.89 -3.81
N PRO A 398 -18.55 15.06 -3.10
CA PRO A 398 -18.59 14.95 -1.65
C PRO A 398 -18.16 13.54 -1.21
N VAL A 399 -17.30 13.45 -0.20
CA VAL A 399 -16.75 12.16 0.26
C VAL A 399 -17.80 11.30 1.00
N GLY A 400 -18.77 11.91 1.68
CA GLY A 400 -19.78 11.21 2.48
C GLY A 400 -20.49 10.09 1.72
N PRO A 401 -21.10 10.36 0.54
CA PRO A 401 -21.75 9.31 -0.28
C PRO A 401 -20.77 8.25 -0.81
N VAL A 402 -19.49 8.60 -1.01
CA VAL A 402 -18.44 7.67 -1.50
C VAL A 402 -18.10 6.62 -0.43
N PHE A 403 -18.23 6.95 0.85
CA PHE A 403 -17.97 5.98 1.92
C PHE A 403 -18.93 4.79 1.91
N ARG A 404 -20.17 4.96 1.44
CA ARG A 404 -21.16 3.88 1.47
C ARG A 404 -20.68 2.63 0.70
N PRO A 405 -20.36 2.70 -0.60
CA PRO A 405 -19.81 1.55 -1.31
C PRO A 405 -18.47 1.09 -0.70
N CYS A 406 -17.58 2.01 -0.29
CA CYS A 406 -16.31 1.66 0.33
C CYS A 406 -16.51 0.81 1.59
N MET A 407 -17.43 1.15 2.47
CA MET A 407 -17.73 0.40 3.69
C MET A 407 -18.32 -0.99 3.40
N ILE A 408 -19.21 -1.11 2.41
CA ILE A 408 -19.79 -2.42 2.04
C ILE A 408 -18.67 -3.36 1.58
N PHE A 409 -17.82 -2.90 0.68
CA PHE A 409 -16.75 -3.72 0.12
C PHE A 409 -15.64 -4.00 1.14
N SER A 410 -15.23 -3.02 1.95
CA SER A 410 -14.24 -3.23 2.99
C SER A 410 -14.74 -4.18 4.09
N THR A 411 -16.01 -4.09 4.49
CA THR A 411 -16.60 -5.01 5.46
C THR A 411 -16.65 -6.44 4.90
N ALA A 412 -17.09 -6.61 3.65
CA ALA A 412 -17.11 -7.93 3.01
C ALA A 412 -15.70 -8.52 2.91
N ALA A 413 -14.69 -7.72 2.55
CA ALA A 413 -13.31 -8.16 2.51
C ALA A 413 -12.76 -8.47 3.92
N ALA A 414 -13.09 -7.67 4.93
CA ALA A 414 -12.71 -7.96 6.31
C ALA A 414 -13.30 -9.30 6.78
N VAL A 415 -14.59 -9.55 6.51
CA VAL A 415 -15.23 -10.81 6.90
C VAL A 415 -14.69 -12.00 6.13
N VAL A 416 -14.57 -11.92 4.81
CA VAL A 416 -14.19 -13.09 4.00
C VAL A 416 -12.69 -13.30 3.95
N VAL A 417 -11.90 -12.25 3.68
CA VAL A 417 -10.46 -12.40 3.44
C VAL A 417 -9.69 -12.47 4.76
N VAL A 418 -9.99 -11.58 5.74
CA VAL A 418 -9.29 -11.60 7.03
C VAL A 418 -9.62 -12.86 7.81
N LEU A 419 -10.92 -13.22 7.93
CA LEU A 419 -11.30 -14.49 8.56
C LEU A 419 -10.78 -15.70 7.77
N GLY A 420 -10.77 -15.61 6.43
CA GLY A 420 -10.18 -16.65 5.58
C GLY A 420 -8.69 -16.87 5.89
N MET A 421 -7.89 -15.80 6.03
CA MET A 421 -6.49 -15.89 6.43
C MET A 421 -6.32 -16.42 7.86
N MET A 422 -7.24 -16.08 8.79
CA MET A 422 -7.18 -16.58 10.17
C MET A 422 -7.51 -18.08 10.26
N VAL A 423 -8.52 -18.53 9.53
CA VAL A 423 -8.96 -19.95 9.55
C VAL A 423 -8.05 -20.83 8.69
N PHE A 424 -7.56 -20.30 7.58
CA PHE A 424 -6.70 -20.99 6.63
C PHE A 424 -5.39 -20.20 6.38
N PRO A 425 -4.44 -20.22 7.32
CA PRO A 425 -3.16 -19.49 7.17
C PRO A 425 -2.39 -19.87 5.90
N GLY A 426 -2.65 -21.08 5.37
CA GLY A 426 -2.09 -21.55 4.10
C GLY A 426 -2.40 -20.64 2.89
N ILE A 427 -3.44 -19.82 2.94
CA ILE A 427 -3.71 -18.82 1.88
C ILE A 427 -2.50 -17.88 1.69
N VAL A 428 -1.80 -17.57 2.78
CA VAL A 428 -0.60 -16.72 2.79
C VAL A 428 0.68 -17.57 2.73
N THR A 429 0.76 -18.66 3.52
CA THR A 429 2.03 -19.36 3.80
C THR A 429 2.33 -20.49 2.82
N TRP A 430 1.31 -21.03 2.12
CA TRP A 430 1.51 -22.19 1.23
C TRP A 430 2.43 -21.88 0.04
N LEU A 431 2.22 -20.76 -0.66
CA LEU A 431 3.08 -20.39 -1.78
C LEU A 431 4.53 -20.09 -1.34
N PRO A 432 4.77 -19.27 -0.30
CA PRO A 432 6.13 -19.02 0.19
C PRO A 432 6.88 -20.27 0.65
N SER A 433 6.19 -21.27 1.23
CA SER A 433 6.82 -22.51 1.70
C SER A 433 7.35 -23.42 0.58
N HIS A 434 6.98 -23.17 -0.69
CA HIS A 434 7.43 -23.91 -1.86
C HIS A 434 8.54 -23.17 -2.65
N LEU A 435 9.00 -22.03 -2.13
CA LEU A 435 10.16 -21.35 -2.67
C LEU A 435 11.42 -21.86 -1.94
N ASN A 436 12.36 -22.34 -2.71
CA ASN A 436 13.70 -22.73 -2.22
C ASN A 436 14.60 -21.51 -2.02
#